data_9a1dcd22cfee167766f42e216e633b4d
#
_entry.id   9a1dcd22cfee167766f42e216e633b4d
#
_cell.length_a   1.000
_cell.length_b   1.000
_cell.length_c   1.000
_cell.angle_alpha   90.00
_cell.angle_beta   90.00
_cell.angle_gamma   90.00
#
_symmetry.space_group_name_H-M   'P 1'
#
loop_
_entity.id
_entity.type
_entity.pdbx_description
1 polymer ?
#
loop_
_entity_poly.entity_id
_entity_poly.type
_entity_poly.pdbx_seq_one_letter_code
_entity_poly.pdbx_strand_id
1 'polypeptide(L)'
;MANIDSSSEDHSRKRRGFKKQKKASTNIDMTPMVDLGFLLITFFIFTATLAEQTAMDLSLPEGGNKTETTKDMATLNMILSDKNVFVYENGNYKGIKPILYKDIRKTLVAEKEKFQQQGLEKEFNVMIKPTSKANYKNTVDLLDEMLINGVSKYSLEDIDPVESALIK
;
A
#
# COMPACT_ATOMS: atom_id res chain seq x y z
N MET A 1 -92.80 -36.57 66.61
CA MET A 1 -91.90 -35.47 66.69
C MET A 1 -90.58 -35.97 66.12
N ALA A 2 -90.23 -35.68 64.88
CA ALA A 2 -89.10 -36.17 64.18
C ALA A 2 -88.00 -35.11 64.24
N ASN A 3 -86.83 -35.48 64.78
CA ASN A 3 -85.70 -34.65 64.82
C ASN A 3 -84.80 -35.02 63.63
N ILE A 4 -84.65 -34.07 62.65
CA ILE A 4 -83.85 -34.28 61.51
C ILE A 4 -82.44 -33.64 61.81
N ASP A 5 -81.50 -34.51 62.03
CA ASP A 5 -80.11 -34.14 62.17
C ASP A 5 -79.49 -33.90 60.73
N SER A 6 -79.27 -32.66 60.39
CA SER A 6 -78.62 -32.31 59.12
C SER A 6 -77.14 -32.13 59.40
N SER A 7 -76.33 -33.19 59.21
CA SER A 7 -74.95 -33.15 59.16
C SER A 7 -74.51 -32.52 57.80
N SER A 8 -74.07 -31.23 57.81
CA SER A 8 -73.48 -30.59 56.71
C SER A 8 -72.00 -31.04 56.62
N GLU A 9 -71.75 -31.95 55.69
CA GLU A 9 -70.41 -32.25 55.28
C GLU A 9 -69.79 -31.05 54.53
N ASP A 10 -68.92 -30.35 55.22
CA ASP A 10 -68.10 -29.28 54.66
C ASP A 10 -67.01 -29.89 53.76
N HIS A 11 -67.41 -30.08 52.47
CA HIS A 11 -66.40 -30.40 51.45
C HIS A 11 -65.50 -29.16 51.15
N SER A 12 -64.58 -28.92 52.00
CA SER A 12 -63.44 -28.01 51.78
C SER A 12 -62.71 -28.45 50.52
N ARG A 13 -63.11 -27.94 49.34
CA ARG A 13 -62.41 -28.08 48.09
C ARG A 13 -61.07 -27.33 48.21
N LYS A 14 -59.97 -28.05 48.55
CA LYS A 14 -58.61 -27.56 48.44
C LYS A 14 -58.38 -27.06 47.03
N ARG A 15 -58.48 -25.74 46.80
CA ARG A 15 -58.06 -25.09 45.59
C ARG A 15 -56.60 -25.43 45.40
N ARG A 16 -56.28 -26.25 44.37
CA ARG A 16 -54.92 -26.48 43.92
C ARG A 16 -54.32 -25.13 43.55
N GLY A 17 -53.44 -24.61 44.45
CA GLY A 17 -52.73 -23.40 44.16
C GLY A 17 -51.89 -23.59 42.90
N PHE A 18 -52.12 -22.73 41.95
CA PHE A 18 -51.24 -22.64 40.78
C PHE A 18 -49.82 -22.40 41.31
N LYS A 19 -48.92 -23.37 41.10
CA LYS A 19 -47.48 -23.14 41.32
C LYS A 19 -47.07 -21.98 40.41
N LYS A 20 -46.78 -20.80 40.99
CA LYS A 20 -46.17 -19.73 40.27
C LYS A 20 -44.88 -20.28 39.65
N GLN A 21 -44.86 -20.48 38.34
CA GLN A 21 -43.64 -20.75 37.62
C GLN A 21 -42.70 -19.59 37.94
N LYS A 22 -41.51 -19.90 38.51
CA LYS A 22 -40.47 -18.93 38.63
C LYS A 22 -40.17 -18.44 37.22
N LYS A 23 -40.36 -17.14 36.96
CA LYS A 23 -39.90 -16.52 35.73
C LYS A 23 -38.45 -16.83 35.62
N ALA A 24 -38.04 -17.63 34.63
CA ALA A 24 -36.67 -17.81 34.27
C ALA A 24 -36.13 -16.44 33.94
N SER A 25 -35.07 -15.98 34.59
CA SER A 25 -34.37 -14.79 34.22
C SER A 25 -33.80 -15.05 32.80
N THR A 26 -34.41 -14.46 31.81
CA THR A 26 -33.91 -14.46 30.45
C THR A 26 -32.70 -13.51 30.41
N ASN A 27 -31.58 -13.95 30.94
CA ASN A 27 -30.29 -13.30 30.62
C ASN A 27 -30.00 -13.67 29.16
N ILE A 28 -30.29 -12.75 28.28
CA ILE A 28 -29.90 -12.87 26.88
C ILE A 28 -28.38 -12.73 26.85
N ASP A 29 -27.71 -13.81 26.48
CA ASP A 29 -26.27 -13.76 26.25
C ASP A 29 -26.01 -12.92 24.99
N MET A 30 -25.38 -11.75 25.19
CA MET A 30 -25.06 -10.81 24.10
C MET A 30 -23.73 -11.14 23.43
N THR A 31 -22.99 -12.13 23.93
CA THR A 31 -21.67 -12.52 23.40
C THR A 31 -21.71 -12.83 21.90
N PRO A 32 -22.70 -13.59 21.37
CA PRO A 32 -22.74 -13.87 19.93
C PRO A 32 -22.98 -12.62 19.07
N MET A 33 -23.69 -11.63 19.59
CA MET A 33 -23.92 -10.37 18.86
C MET A 33 -22.67 -9.52 18.80
N VAL A 34 -21.89 -9.48 19.90
CA VAL A 34 -20.63 -8.74 19.94
C VAL A 34 -19.60 -9.40 19.03
N ASP A 35 -19.53 -10.73 19.01
CA ASP A 35 -18.63 -11.49 18.15
C ASP A 35 -18.92 -11.24 16.67
N LEU A 36 -20.21 -11.27 16.27
CA LEU A 36 -20.61 -10.93 14.91
C LEU A 36 -20.19 -9.50 14.54
N GLY A 37 -20.38 -8.54 15.43
CA GLY A 37 -19.95 -7.16 15.22
C GLY A 37 -18.43 -7.04 15.08
N PHE A 38 -17.67 -7.76 15.91
CA PHE A 38 -16.22 -7.79 15.84
C PHE A 38 -15.72 -8.41 14.53
N LEU A 39 -16.27 -9.53 14.11
CA LEU A 39 -15.95 -10.16 12.84
C LEU A 39 -16.24 -9.23 11.65
N LEU A 40 -17.37 -8.53 11.69
CA LEU A 40 -17.70 -7.57 10.64
C LEU A 40 -16.67 -6.43 10.56
N ILE A 41 -16.32 -5.85 11.71
CA ILE A 41 -15.34 -4.76 11.78
C ILE A 41 -13.96 -5.23 11.29
N THR A 42 -13.48 -6.38 11.77
CA THR A 42 -12.18 -6.91 11.35
C THR A 42 -12.15 -7.25 9.87
N PHE A 43 -13.24 -7.77 9.33
CA PHE A 43 -13.38 -8.04 7.89
C PHE A 43 -13.29 -6.74 7.08
N PHE A 44 -14.01 -5.69 7.48
CA PHE A 44 -13.94 -4.41 6.78
C PHE A 44 -12.58 -3.74 6.88
N ILE A 45 -11.94 -3.77 8.04
CA ILE A 45 -10.58 -3.24 8.19
C ILE A 45 -9.62 -4.01 7.27
N PHE A 46 -9.69 -5.33 7.28
CA PHE A 46 -8.82 -6.16 6.44
C PHE A 46 -9.04 -5.89 4.95
N THR A 47 -10.30 -5.84 4.49
CA THR A 47 -10.61 -5.55 3.08
C THR A 47 -10.24 -4.12 2.69
N ALA A 48 -10.41 -3.14 3.58
CA ALA A 48 -10.02 -1.76 3.32
C ALA A 48 -8.50 -1.62 3.17
N THR A 49 -7.70 -2.26 4.03
CA THR A 49 -6.23 -2.23 3.94
C THR A 49 -5.71 -2.92 2.68
N LEU A 50 -6.37 -3.98 2.21
CA LEU A 50 -6.02 -4.62 0.93
C LEU A 50 -6.40 -3.78 -0.29
N ALA A 51 -7.39 -2.89 -0.15
CA ALA A 51 -7.86 -2.03 -1.23
C ALA A 51 -7.08 -0.71 -1.31
N GLU A 52 -6.19 -0.41 -0.37
CA GLU A 52 -5.31 0.75 -0.48
C GLU A 52 -4.42 0.60 -1.71
N GLN A 53 -4.74 1.39 -2.72
CA GLN A 53 -3.87 1.54 -3.87
C GLN A 53 -2.67 2.34 -3.41
N THR A 54 -1.53 1.69 -3.32
CA THR A 54 -0.26 2.37 -3.04
C THR A 54 0.07 3.23 -4.26
N ALA A 55 -0.32 4.52 -4.21
CA ALA A 55 0.15 5.48 -5.17
C ALA A 55 1.65 5.66 -4.96
N MET A 56 2.41 5.67 -6.05
CA MET A 56 3.84 5.98 -5.97
C MET A 56 4.03 7.42 -5.52
N ASP A 57 4.84 7.63 -4.49
CA ASP A 57 5.31 8.96 -4.12
C ASP A 57 6.34 9.43 -5.15
N LEU A 58 5.85 10.16 -6.15
CA LEU A 58 6.69 10.78 -7.16
C LEU A 58 7.15 12.16 -6.67
N SER A 59 8.41 12.26 -6.29
CA SER A 59 9.03 13.55 -5.98
C SER A 59 9.31 14.29 -7.29
N LEU A 60 8.44 15.25 -7.64
CA LEU A 60 8.76 16.22 -8.67
C LEU A 60 9.54 17.36 -8.00
N PRO A 61 10.78 17.65 -8.43
CA PRO A 61 11.48 18.82 -7.96
C PRO A 61 10.70 20.07 -8.39
N GLU A 62 10.31 20.89 -7.41
CA GLU A 62 9.73 22.21 -7.70
C GLU A 62 10.75 23.01 -8.51
N GLY A 63 10.38 23.35 -9.75
CA GLY A 63 11.23 24.06 -10.67
C GLY A 63 11.69 25.40 -10.09
N GLY A 64 12.96 25.53 -9.83
CA GLY A 64 13.44 26.82 -9.35
C GLY A 64 14.92 26.95 -9.04
N ASN A 65 15.65 25.95 -8.75
CA ASN A 65 17.11 26.05 -8.65
C ASN A 65 17.72 24.78 -9.23
N LYS A 66 18.57 24.94 -10.26
CA LYS A 66 19.55 23.93 -10.61
C LYS A 66 20.32 23.66 -9.33
N THR A 67 19.90 22.64 -8.61
CA THR A 67 20.69 22.16 -7.47
C THR A 67 22.01 21.80 -8.10
N GLU A 68 23.04 22.57 -7.74
CA GLU A 68 24.40 22.23 -8.12
C GLU A 68 24.54 20.75 -7.73
N THR A 69 24.70 19.91 -8.75
CA THR A 69 24.90 18.48 -8.58
C THR A 69 26.14 18.38 -7.71
N THR A 70 25.93 18.24 -6.42
CA THR A 70 27.02 18.01 -5.48
C THR A 70 27.72 16.77 -6.00
N LYS A 71 28.96 16.90 -6.39
CA LYS A 71 29.78 15.87 -7.06
C LYS A 71 29.86 14.55 -6.28
N ASP A 72 29.33 14.53 -5.09
CA ASP A 72 29.36 13.41 -4.15
C ASP A 72 28.05 12.61 -4.10
N MET A 73 26.99 13.00 -4.84
CA MET A 73 25.77 12.21 -4.91
C MET A 73 25.90 11.09 -5.95
N ALA A 74 25.62 9.87 -5.52
CA ALA A 74 25.51 8.70 -6.38
C ALA A 74 24.24 8.81 -7.26
N THR A 75 24.33 9.60 -8.35
CA THR A 75 23.19 9.87 -9.21
C THR A 75 23.28 9.07 -10.50
N LEU A 76 22.27 8.25 -10.75
CA LEU A 76 22.11 7.52 -11.99
C LEU A 76 21.05 8.23 -12.85
N ASN A 77 21.47 8.73 -14.00
CA ASN A 77 20.55 9.39 -14.94
C ASN A 77 20.08 8.41 -15.99
N MET A 78 18.76 8.37 -16.21
CA MET A 78 18.10 7.52 -17.20
C MET A 78 17.29 8.36 -18.14
N ILE A 79 17.67 8.45 -19.40
CA ILE A 79 16.94 9.17 -20.42
C ILE A 79 16.13 8.17 -21.24
N LEU A 80 14.81 8.34 -21.25
CA LEU A 80 13.89 7.45 -21.95
C LEU A 80 13.67 7.91 -23.38
N SER A 81 13.85 6.99 -24.31
CA SER A 81 13.51 7.16 -25.71
C SER A 81 12.44 6.14 -26.13
N ASP A 82 12.05 6.11 -27.39
CA ASP A 82 11.04 5.17 -27.90
C ASP A 82 11.44 3.70 -27.69
N LYS A 83 12.66 3.33 -28.02
CA LYS A 83 13.13 1.92 -28.01
C LYS A 83 14.21 1.62 -26.99
N ASN A 84 14.96 2.62 -26.56
CA ASN A 84 16.13 2.47 -25.71
C ASN A 84 16.05 3.43 -24.52
N VAL A 85 16.76 3.06 -23.47
CA VAL A 85 17.03 3.93 -22.32
C VAL A 85 18.53 4.23 -22.34
N PHE A 86 18.88 5.49 -22.24
CA PHE A 86 20.28 5.91 -22.13
C PHE A 86 20.63 6.14 -20.68
N VAL A 87 21.67 5.48 -20.22
CA VAL A 87 22.08 5.53 -18.80
C VAL A 87 23.47 6.13 -18.69
N TYR A 88 23.66 7.02 -17.72
CA TYR A 88 24.94 7.61 -17.38
C TYR A 88 24.99 8.01 -15.90
N GLU A 89 26.21 8.00 -15.33
CA GLU A 89 26.46 8.25 -13.92
C GLU A 89 26.94 9.70 -13.69
N ASN A 90 26.51 10.32 -12.59
CA ASN A 90 27.06 11.58 -12.04
C ASN A 90 27.29 12.71 -13.05
N GLY A 91 26.39 12.88 -14.05
CA GLY A 91 26.55 13.92 -15.08
C GLY A 91 27.67 13.67 -16.08
N ASN A 92 28.27 12.48 -16.09
CA ASN A 92 29.32 12.13 -17.07
C ASN A 92 28.73 11.73 -18.42
N TYR A 93 28.48 12.69 -19.26
CA TYR A 93 27.91 12.50 -20.61
C TYR A 93 28.79 11.64 -21.54
N LYS A 94 30.07 11.46 -21.25
CA LYS A 94 30.97 10.61 -22.06
C LYS A 94 30.72 9.13 -21.83
N GLY A 95 30.03 8.79 -20.75
CA GLY A 95 29.72 7.41 -20.38
C GLY A 95 28.32 6.95 -20.77
N ILE A 96 27.59 7.68 -21.62
CA ILE A 96 26.23 7.34 -22.02
C ILE A 96 26.20 6.00 -22.72
N LYS A 97 25.44 5.05 -22.16
CA LYS A 97 25.25 3.72 -22.71
C LYS A 97 23.78 3.51 -23.06
N PRO A 98 23.47 3.15 -24.31
CA PRO A 98 22.12 2.74 -24.67
C PRO A 98 21.88 1.33 -24.12
N ILE A 99 20.79 1.15 -23.40
CA ILE A 99 20.30 -0.13 -22.92
C ILE A 99 18.88 -0.38 -23.41
N LEU A 100 18.50 -1.64 -23.52
CA LEU A 100 17.14 -2.03 -23.85
C LEU A 100 16.26 -1.99 -22.58
N TYR A 101 14.99 -1.72 -22.74
CA TYR A 101 14.03 -1.77 -21.63
C TYR A 101 14.07 -3.09 -20.85
N LYS A 102 14.36 -4.19 -21.50
CA LYS A 102 14.50 -5.52 -20.87
C LYS A 102 15.69 -5.65 -19.91
N ASP A 103 16.73 -4.86 -20.14
CA ASP A 103 17.98 -4.95 -19.37
C ASP A 103 18.06 -3.90 -18.25
N ILE A 104 17.04 -3.05 -18.10
CA ILE A 104 16.97 -2.00 -17.07
C ILE A 104 17.18 -2.60 -15.68
N ARG A 105 16.48 -3.68 -15.33
CA ARG A 105 16.59 -4.33 -14.04
C ARG A 105 18.02 -4.77 -13.73
N LYS A 106 18.68 -5.41 -14.69
CA LYS A 106 20.09 -5.85 -14.51
C LYS A 106 21.02 -4.67 -14.30
N THR A 107 20.80 -3.60 -15.05
CA THR A 107 21.60 -2.38 -14.93
C THR A 107 21.39 -1.70 -13.59
N LEU A 108 20.11 -1.58 -13.14
CA LEU A 108 19.79 -1.00 -11.84
C LEU A 108 20.43 -1.76 -10.69
N VAL A 109 20.31 -3.08 -10.70
CA VAL A 109 20.90 -3.93 -9.65
C VAL A 109 22.41 -3.79 -9.65
N ALA A 110 23.05 -3.86 -10.81
CA ALA A 110 24.51 -3.72 -10.92
C ALA A 110 25.03 -2.36 -10.45
N GLU A 111 24.31 -1.28 -10.82
CA GLU A 111 24.70 0.06 -10.38
C GLU A 111 24.43 0.25 -8.87
N LYS A 112 23.30 -0.24 -8.36
CA LYS A 112 23.01 -0.22 -6.92
C LYS A 112 24.09 -0.95 -6.12
N GLU A 113 24.52 -2.14 -6.57
CA GLU A 113 25.59 -2.90 -5.93
C GLU A 113 26.94 -2.15 -5.94
N LYS A 114 27.29 -1.47 -7.04
CA LYS A 114 28.49 -0.64 -7.10
C LYS A 114 28.47 0.47 -6.06
N PHE A 115 27.35 1.21 -5.97
CA PHE A 115 27.22 2.31 -5.01
C PHE A 115 27.16 1.79 -3.57
N GLN A 116 26.60 0.61 -3.34
CA GLN A 116 26.62 -0.06 -2.04
C GLN A 116 28.06 -0.43 -1.62
N GLN A 117 28.88 -0.94 -2.53
CA GLN A 117 30.29 -1.22 -2.25
C GLN A 117 31.11 0.04 -1.94
N GLN A 118 30.68 1.18 -2.47
CA GLN A 118 31.30 2.49 -2.20
C GLN A 118 30.79 3.14 -0.90
N GLY A 119 29.83 2.51 -0.20
CA GLY A 119 29.22 3.05 1.02
C GLY A 119 28.21 4.18 0.79
N LEU A 120 27.81 4.43 -0.46
CA LEU A 120 26.92 5.51 -0.89
C LEU A 120 25.47 5.04 -1.11
N GLU A 121 25.08 3.90 -0.56
CA GLU A 121 23.74 3.34 -0.73
C GLU A 121 22.61 4.31 -0.36
N LYS A 122 22.79 5.06 0.74
CA LYS A 122 21.79 6.04 1.21
C LYS A 122 21.68 7.27 0.33
N GLU A 123 22.65 7.51 -0.51
CA GLU A 123 22.72 8.68 -1.42
C GLU A 123 22.39 8.30 -2.86
N PHE A 124 22.15 7.02 -3.11
CA PHE A 124 21.76 6.55 -4.44
C PHE A 124 20.42 7.16 -4.86
N ASN A 125 20.49 7.95 -5.92
CA ASN A 125 19.35 8.64 -6.50
C ASN A 125 19.26 8.34 -7.99
N VAL A 126 18.04 8.10 -8.50
CA VAL A 126 17.79 7.86 -9.92
C VAL A 126 17.01 9.04 -10.49
N MET A 127 17.58 9.69 -11.50
CA MET A 127 16.93 10.75 -12.25
C MET A 127 16.37 10.19 -13.55
N ILE A 128 15.06 10.28 -13.73
CA ILE A 128 14.34 9.79 -14.90
C ILE A 128 13.99 10.97 -15.78
N LYS A 129 14.47 10.97 -17.02
CA LYS A 129 14.28 12.06 -17.98
C LYS A 129 13.60 11.54 -19.24
N PRO A 130 12.25 11.64 -19.34
CA PRO A 130 11.53 11.23 -20.54
C PRO A 130 11.76 12.22 -21.67
N THR A 131 12.10 11.72 -22.85
CA THR A 131 12.12 12.53 -24.07
C THR A 131 10.71 12.67 -24.66
N SER A 132 10.52 13.59 -25.58
CA SER A 132 9.27 13.74 -26.35
C SER A 132 8.90 12.49 -27.17
N LYS A 133 9.84 11.58 -27.39
CA LYS A 133 9.65 10.29 -28.08
C LYS A 133 9.35 9.14 -27.10
N ALA A 134 9.45 9.37 -25.79
CA ALA A 134 9.18 8.34 -24.81
C ALA A 134 7.68 8.01 -24.74
N ASN A 135 7.37 6.73 -24.65
CA ASN A 135 6.00 6.28 -24.46
C ASN A 135 5.67 6.33 -22.96
N TYR A 136 4.47 6.82 -22.64
CA TYR A 136 3.96 6.83 -21.25
C TYR A 136 4.07 5.46 -20.57
N LYS A 137 3.74 4.38 -21.30
CA LYS A 137 3.88 3.02 -20.78
C LYS A 137 5.31 2.74 -20.32
N ASN A 138 6.31 3.10 -21.13
CA ASN A 138 7.71 2.87 -20.81
C ASN A 138 8.16 3.64 -19.56
N THR A 139 7.60 4.82 -19.34
CA THR A 139 7.86 5.62 -18.15
C THR A 139 7.27 4.94 -16.90
N VAL A 140 6.04 4.46 -17.00
CA VAL A 140 5.40 3.73 -15.88
C VAL A 140 6.13 2.43 -15.59
N ASP A 141 6.46 1.64 -16.62
CA ASP A 141 7.22 0.39 -16.47
C ASP A 141 8.58 0.64 -15.77
N LEU A 142 9.24 1.78 -16.06
CA LEU A 142 10.48 2.15 -15.38
C LEU A 142 10.25 2.52 -13.91
N LEU A 143 9.18 3.26 -13.61
CA LEU A 143 8.81 3.60 -12.23
C LEU A 143 8.50 2.34 -11.42
N ASP A 144 7.80 1.38 -12.02
CA ASP A 144 7.56 0.07 -11.40
C ASP A 144 8.89 -0.67 -11.11
N GLU A 145 9.87 -0.59 -12.01
CA GLU A 145 11.20 -1.18 -11.77
C GLU A 145 11.93 -0.49 -10.61
N MET A 146 11.76 0.81 -10.38
CA MET A 146 12.30 1.49 -9.19
C MET A 146 11.73 0.88 -7.91
N LEU A 147 10.40 0.70 -7.88
CA LEU A 147 9.70 0.13 -6.74
C LEU A 147 10.13 -1.33 -6.47
N ILE A 148 10.18 -2.16 -7.52
CA ILE A 148 10.55 -3.58 -7.43
C ILE A 148 11.99 -3.75 -6.90
N ASN A 149 12.91 -2.88 -7.33
CA ASN A 149 14.32 -2.96 -6.92
C ASN A 149 14.61 -2.18 -5.62
N GLY A 150 13.58 -1.62 -4.97
CA GLY A 150 13.71 -0.89 -3.71
C GLY A 150 14.60 0.34 -3.81
N VAL A 151 14.46 1.09 -4.91
CA VAL A 151 15.11 2.40 -5.07
C VAL A 151 14.26 3.43 -4.34
N SER A 152 14.78 3.94 -3.21
CA SER A 152 14.01 4.85 -2.34
C SER A 152 13.98 6.28 -2.83
N LYS A 153 14.98 6.69 -3.61
CA LYS A 153 15.10 8.06 -4.11
C LYS A 153 15.12 8.04 -5.62
N TYR A 154 14.10 8.59 -6.22
CA TYR A 154 14.04 8.82 -7.66
C TYR A 154 13.24 10.09 -7.94
N SER A 155 13.57 10.77 -9.03
CA SER A 155 12.89 11.99 -9.46
C SER A 155 12.63 11.95 -10.96
N LEU A 156 11.55 12.61 -11.37
CA LEU A 156 11.23 12.82 -12.78
C LEU A 156 11.59 14.26 -13.14
N GLU A 157 12.45 14.41 -14.12
CA GLU A 157 12.93 15.71 -14.59
C GLU A 157 12.79 15.85 -16.11
N ASP A 158 12.72 17.08 -16.56
CA ASP A 158 12.78 17.37 -17.99
C ASP A 158 14.20 17.18 -18.54
N ILE A 159 14.28 16.74 -19.79
CA ILE A 159 15.57 16.55 -20.45
C ILE A 159 16.26 17.88 -20.71
N ASP A 160 17.54 17.97 -20.36
CA ASP A 160 18.34 19.15 -20.69
C ASP A 160 18.59 19.27 -22.21
N PRO A 161 18.66 20.50 -22.75
CA PRO A 161 18.99 20.70 -24.18
C PRO A 161 20.28 20.05 -24.62
N VAL A 162 21.29 20.00 -23.74
CA VAL A 162 22.57 19.34 -23.99
C VAL A 162 22.41 17.83 -24.13
N GLU A 163 21.64 17.22 -23.26
CA GLU A 163 21.34 15.78 -23.27
C GLU A 163 20.54 15.40 -24.51
N SER A 164 19.56 16.23 -24.87
CA SER A 164 18.74 16.00 -26.08
C SER A 164 19.55 16.03 -27.39
N ALA A 165 20.64 16.78 -27.41
CA ALA A 165 21.58 16.84 -28.56
C ALA A 165 22.45 15.58 -28.68
N LEU A 166 22.75 14.91 -27.56
CA LEU A 166 23.60 13.72 -27.51
C LEU A 166 22.86 12.42 -27.90
N ILE A 167 21.52 12.43 -27.90
CA ILE A 167 20.68 11.24 -28.13
C ILE A 167 20.11 11.21 -29.56
N LYS A 168 20.45 12.15 -30.41
CA LYS A 168 20.01 12.18 -31.80
C LYS A 168 20.55 11.05 -32.65
#